data_621627ac3733ae62eee22c712b60fad4
#
_entry.id   621627ac3733ae62eee22c712b60fad4
#
_cell.length_a   1.000
_cell.length_b   1.000
_cell.length_c   1.000
_cell.angle_alpha   90.00
_cell.angle_beta   90.00
_cell.angle_gamma   90.00
#
_symmetry.space_group_name_H-M   'P 1'
#
loop_
_entity.id
_entity.type
_entity.pdbx_description
1 polymer ?
#
loop_
_entity_poly.entity_id
_entity_poly.type
_entity_poly.pdbx_seq_one_letter_code
_entity_poly.pdbx_strand_id
1 'polypeptide(L)'
;MCGYAGFDFVILDNEHGSANLETTEHMLRAARASGIATAVRCLRHDISRVLDMGAGGVQIPMVGSAEEARDLVQQVRYPGVGRRGSAFSPRAAGYGAFPGAAHTTRSNEGIALIVMVETPEAVEQAAEIAAVDGVDAVFVGPNDLSHAMGFGNDWKAPEVEAKIEQALRAVSGTGQCAGVIALTPEDEDKYGAWGARYFASVTTSLITRAFQQASAAGGRLPSRAGLGY
;
A
#
# COMPACT_ATOMS: atom_id res chain seq x y z
N MET A 1 14.29 -6.56 9.14
CA MET A 1 15.15 -5.37 9.07
C MET A 1 14.33 -4.09 9.26
N CYS A 2 13.29 -3.82 8.45
CA CYS A 2 12.51 -2.58 8.51
C CYS A 2 11.99 -2.23 9.92
N GLY A 3 11.42 -3.19 10.66
CA GLY A 3 10.95 -2.96 12.02
C GLY A 3 12.04 -2.50 12.99
N TYR A 4 13.24 -3.08 12.88
CA TYR A 4 14.40 -2.66 13.70
C TYR A 4 15.05 -1.36 13.22
N ALA A 5 14.78 -0.95 11.97
CA ALA A 5 15.24 0.31 11.42
C ALA A 5 14.30 1.49 11.75
N GLY A 6 13.17 1.23 12.41
CA GLY A 6 12.25 2.28 12.87
C GLY A 6 11.15 2.66 11.89
N PHE A 7 10.89 1.83 10.86
CA PHE A 7 9.72 2.05 10.01
C PHE A 7 8.43 1.69 10.75
N ASP A 8 7.37 2.47 10.55
CA ASP A 8 6.08 2.27 11.20
C ASP A 8 5.35 1.05 10.64
N PHE A 9 5.50 0.78 9.33
CA PHE A 9 4.85 -0.32 8.63
C PHE A 9 5.69 -0.83 7.46
N VAL A 10 5.29 -1.98 6.92
CA VAL A 10 5.78 -2.51 5.64
C VAL A 10 4.61 -2.88 4.74
N ILE A 11 4.78 -2.63 3.43
CA ILE A 11 3.88 -3.12 2.40
C ILE A 11 4.54 -4.33 1.76
N LEU A 12 3.88 -5.50 1.84
CA LEU A 12 4.29 -6.70 1.13
C LEU A 12 3.62 -6.67 -0.24
N ASP A 13 4.44 -6.66 -1.29
CA ASP A 13 3.94 -6.45 -2.65
C ASP A 13 3.72 -7.78 -3.37
N ASN A 14 2.44 -8.14 -3.54
CA ASN A 14 2.01 -9.33 -4.29
C ASN A 14 1.49 -8.97 -5.69
N GLU A 15 1.54 -7.70 -6.09
CA GLU A 15 1.19 -7.28 -7.45
C GLU A 15 2.42 -7.34 -8.38
N HIS A 16 3.49 -6.63 -8.00
CA HIS A 16 4.72 -6.55 -8.78
C HIS A 16 5.90 -7.28 -8.13
N GLY A 17 5.73 -7.74 -6.90
CA GLY A 17 6.72 -8.54 -6.20
C GLY A 17 6.71 -10.00 -6.65
N SER A 18 7.84 -10.69 -6.51
CA SER A 18 7.98 -12.11 -6.82
C SER A 18 7.44 -13.04 -5.72
N ALA A 19 6.93 -12.51 -4.62
CA ALA A 19 6.44 -13.31 -3.51
C ALA A 19 5.12 -14.01 -3.87
N ASN A 20 5.08 -15.33 -3.68
CA ASN A 20 3.83 -16.06 -3.67
C ASN A 20 3.17 -15.99 -2.29
N LEU A 21 1.97 -16.54 -2.13
CA LEU A 21 1.23 -16.48 -0.88
C LEU A 21 1.95 -17.15 0.30
N GLU A 22 2.69 -18.23 0.06
CA GLU A 22 3.49 -18.90 1.09
C GLU A 22 4.62 -17.98 1.59
N THR A 23 5.36 -17.37 0.66
CA THR A 23 6.41 -16.40 0.99
C THR A 23 5.81 -15.20 1.74
N THR A 24 4.67 -14.70 1.29
CA THR A 24 3.95 -13.61 1.96
C THR A 24 3.57 -13.97 3.40
N GLU A 25 3.08 -15.18 3.65
CA GLU A 25 2.79 -15.61 5.02
C GLU A 25 4.04 -15.68 5.89
N HIS A 26 5.18 -16.12 5.36
CA HIS A 26 6.46 -16.09 6.08
C HIS A 26 6.91 -14.65 6.39
N MET A 27 6.73 -13.72 5.45
CA MET A 27 7.03 -12.29 5.66
C MET A 27 6.11 -11.68 6.73
N LEU A 28 4.82 -12.01 6.74
CA LEU A 28 3.87 -11.60 7.79
C LEU A 28 4.26 -12.14 9.17
N ARG A 29 4.76 -13.38 9.25
CA ARG A 29 5.29 -13.93 10.51
C ARG A 29 6.52 -13.18 10.99
N ALA A 30 7.46 -12.87 10.08
CA ALA A 30 8.66 -12.10 10.40
C ALA A 30 8.33 -10.67 10.84
N ALA A 31 7.39 -10.00 10.16
CA ALA A 31 6.91 -8.68 10.53
C ALA A 31 6.29 -8.68 11.95
N ARG A 32 5.43 -9.66 12.24
CA ARG A 32 4.85 -9.80 13.59
C ARG A 32 5.92 -10.01 14.66
N ALA A 33 6.97 -10.78 14.37
CA ALA A 33 8.07 -11.00 15.32
C ALA A 33 8.87 -9.73 15.60
N SER A 34 8.93 -8.80 14.66
CA SER A 34 9.60 -7.49 14.84
C SER A 34 8.65 -6.38 15.34
N GLY A 35 7.35 -6.68 15.50
CA GLY A 35 6.36 -5.72 15.98
C GLY A 35 5.93 -4.67 14.95
N ILE A 36 6.35 -4.78 13.67
CA ILE A 36 6.01 -3.80 12.64
C ILE A 36 4.63 -4.06 12.04
N ALA A 37 3.86 -2.99 11.79
CA ALA A 37 2.57 -3.10 11.11
C ALA A 37 2.74 -3.55 9.65
N THR A 38 1.69 -4.20 9.09
CA THR A 38 1.76 -4.76 7.74
C THR A 38 0.53 -4.40 6.92
N ALA A 39 0.74 -4.05 5.66
CA ALA A 39 -0.26 -4.12 4.61
C ALA A 39 0.24 -5.06 3.50
N VAL A 40 -0.67 -5.68 2.76
CA VAL A 40 -0.33 -6.45 1.57
C VAL A 40 -0.95 -5.77 0.36
N ARG A 41 -0.11 -5.36 -0.60
CA ARG A 41 -0.62 -4.95 -1.91
C ARG A 41 -0.95 -6.21 -2.70
N CYS A 42 -2.21 -6.39 -3.05
CA CYS A 42 -2.68 -7.58 -3.74
C CYS A 42 -3.86 -7.28 -4.67
N LEU A 43 -4.07 -8.17 -5.62
CA LEU A 43 -5.25 -8.12 -6.47
C LEU A 43 -6.51 -8.53 -5.69
N ARG A 44 -7.68 -8.09 -6.17
CA ARG A 44 -8.98 -8.28 -5.49
C ARG A 44 -9.27 -9.74 -5.13
N HIS A 45 -8.87 -10.70 -5.97
CA HIS A 45 -9.14 -12.13 -5.75
C HIS A 45 -8.32 -12.75 -4.60
N ASP A 46 -7.25 -12.09 -4.15
CA ASP A 46 -6.41 -12.56 -3.04
C ASP A 46 -6.76 -11.92 -1.68
N ILE A 47 -7.67 -10.95 -1.62
CA ILE A 47 -8.02 -10.21 -0.40
C ILE A 47 -8.30 -11.16 0.77
N SER A 48 -9.23 -12.10 0.62
CA SER A 48 -9.60 -13.02 1.70
C SER A 48 -8.40 -13.87 2.14
N ARG A 49 -7.58 -14.34 1.19
CA ARG A 49 -6.42 -15.19 1.46
C ARG A 49 -5.35 -14.46 2.27
N VAL A 50 -4.98 -13.24 1.88
CA VAL A 50 -3.96 -12.46 2.60
C VAL A 50 -4.45 -12.01 3.98
N LEU A 51 -5.74 -11.70 4.11
CA LEU A 51 -6.35 -11.39 5.40
C LEU A 51 -6.40 -12.61 6.32
N ASP A 52 -6.66 -13.81 5.79
CA ASP A 52 -6.64 -15.06 6.55
C ASP A 52 -5.23 -15.45 6.99
N MET A 53 -4.19 -15.05 6.25
CA MET A 53 -2.80 -15.14 6.71
C MET A 53 -2.45 -14.13 7.81
N GLY A 54 -3.36 -13.20 8.15
CA GLY A 54 -3.19 -12.22 9.22
C GLY A 54 -2.44 -10.96 8.82
N ALA A 55 -2.65 -10.49 7.60
CA ALA A 55 -2.27 -9.14 7.20
C ALA A 55 -3.03 -8.11 8.04
N GLY A 56 -2.35 -7.03 8.44
CA GLY A 56 -2.97 -5.92 9.18
C GLY A 56 -3.80 -5.00 8.29
N GLY A 57 -3.58 -5.06 6.99
CA GLY A 57 -4.36 -4.32 5.99
C GLY A 57 -4.12 -4.86 4.59
N VAL A 58 -4.92 -4.38 3.66
CA VAL A 58 -4.73 -4.60 2.21
C VAL A 58 -4.64 -3.27 1.48
N GLN A 59 -3.76 -3.22 0.48
CA GLN A 59 -3.64 -2.10 -0.45
C GLN A 59 -4.03 -2.58 -1.84
N ILE A 60 -5.14 -2.05 -2.37
CA ILE A 60 -5.75 -2.56 -3.58
C ILE A 60 -5.51 -1.58 -4.73
N PRO A 61 -4.83 -2.02 -5.80
CA PRO A 61 -4.52 -1.18 -6.95
C PRO A 61 -5.74 -0.93 -7.85
N MET A 62 -5.62 0.05 -8.72
CA MET A 62 -6.53 0.34 -9.82
C MET A 62 -7.99 0.54 -9.40
N VAL A 63 -8.22 1.33 -8.35
CA VAL A 63 -9.56 1.69 -7.89
C VAL A 63 -9.98 2.99 -8.57
N GLY A 64 -10.99 2.90 -9.44
CA GLY A 64 -11.43 4.00 -10.29
C GLY A 64 -12.68 4.74 -9.81
N SER A 65 -13.42 4.20 -8.83
CA SER A 65 -14.69 4.80 -8.40
C SER A 65 -15.04 4.51 -6.95
N ALA A 66 -15.93 5.35 -6.39
CA ALA A 66 -16.52 5.11 -5.08
C ALA A 66 -17.35 3.82 -5.01
N GLU A 67 -17.94 3.38 -6.13
CA GLU A 67 -18.66 2.10 -6.20
C GLU A 67 -17.70 0.94 -6.01
N GLU A 68 -16.58 0.94 -6.71
CA GLU A 68 -15.53 -0.07 -6.52
C GLU A 68 -14.96 -0.07 -5.11
N ALA A 69 -14.76 1.10 -4.52
CA ALA A 69 -14.30 1.21 -3.14
C ALA A 69 -15.32 0.60 -2.15
N ARG A 70 -16.64 0.84 -2.34
CA ARG A 70 -17.69 0.22 -1.52
C ARG A 70 -17.68 -1.31 -1.67
N ASP A 71 -17.47 -1.81 -2.88
CA ASP A 71 -17.39 -3.26 -3.12
C ASP A 71 -16.19 -3.88 -2.40
N LEU A 72 -15.03 -3.18 -2.39
CA LEU A 72 -13.86 -3.61 -1.63
C LEU A 72 -14.10 -3.62 -0.12
N VAL A 73 -14.78 -2.62 0.43
CA VAL A 73 -15.21 -2.63 1.85
C VAL A 73 -16.02 -3.89 2.15
N GLN A 74 -16.97 -4.25 1.28
CA GLN A 74 -17.76 -5.47 1.43
C GLN A 74 -16.89 -6.75 1.42
N GLN A 75 -15.82 -6.79 0.61
CA GLN A 75 -14.92 -7.94 0.53
C GLN A 75 -13.99 -8.06 1.74
N VAL A 76 -13.59 -6.95 2.34
CA VAL A 76 -12.65 -6.90 3.47
C VAL A 76 -13.35 -7.19 4.80
N ARG A 77 -14.61 -6.77 4.96
CA ARG A 77 -15.36 -6.87 6.21
C ARG A 77 -16.22 -8.14 6.27
N TYR A 78 -16.31 -8.72 7.47
CA TYR A 78 -17.21 -9.85 7.75
C TYR A 78 -18.69 -9.43 7.77
N PRO A 79 -19.65 -10.38 7.65
CA PRO A 79 -21.07 -10.11 7.74
C PRO A 79 -21.49 -9.29 8.95
N GLY A 80 -22.49 -8.42 8.74
CA GLY A 80 -22.88 -7.33 9.63
C GLY A 80 -22.39 -5.97 9.12
N VAL A 81 -21.22 -5.94 8.47
CA VAL A 81 -20.64 -4.76 7.79
C VAL A 81 -20.37 -5.08 6.32
N GLY A 82 -19.91 -6.29 6.02
CA GLY A 82 -19.53 -6.74 4.68
C GLY A 82 -19.97 -8.17 4.38
N ARG A 83 -19.27 -8.80 3.40
CA ARG A 83 -19.58 -10.16 2.92
C ARG A 83 -18.35 -11.09 2.88
N ARG A 84 -17.26 -10.75 3.58
CA ARG A 84 -16.06 -11.60 3.66
C ARG A 84 -16.46 -12.98 4.19
N GLY A 85 -15.99 -14.05 3.50
CA GLY A 85 -16.16 -15.42 3.95
C GLY A 85 -15.45 -15.69 5.28
N SER A 86 -16.10 -16.47 6.15
CA SER A 86 -15.56 -16.80 7.48
C SER A 86 -14.83 -18.12 7.49
N ALA A 87 -13.58 -18.12 7.97
CA ALA A 87 -12.83 -19.31 8.34
C ALA A 87 -12.10 -19.07 9.66
N PHE A 88 -12.14 -20.04 10.58
CA PHE A 88 -11.51 -19.91 11.89
C PHE A 88 -10.27 -20.80 12.05
N SER A 89 -9.96 -21.64 11.05
CA SER A 89 -8.74 -22.43 11.00
C SER A 89 -7.48 -21.69 10.56
N PRO A 90 -7.56 -20.54 9.83
CA PRO A 90 -6.37 -19.80 9.42
C PRO A 90 -5.64 -19.10 10.56
N ARG A 91 -4.43 -18.63 10.22
CA ARG A 91 -3.54 -17.92 11.15
C ARG A 91 -4.16 -16.67 11.78
N ALA A 92 -4.95 -15.90 11.04
CA ALA A 92 -5.62 -14.69 11.55
C ALA A 92 -6.53 -14.99 12.76
N ALA A 93 -7.16 -16.16 12.78
CA ALA A 93 -7.98 -16.66 13.90
C ALA A 93 -7.20 -17.51 14.90
N GLY A 94 -5.85 -17.44 14.87
CA GLY A 94 -4.99 -18.21 15.77
C GLY A 94 -5.14 -19.73 15.61
N TYR A 95 -5.37 -20.19 14.38
CA TYR A 95 -5.57 -21.62 14.07
C TYR A 95 -6.72 -22.25 14.88
N GLY A 96 -7.79 -21.50 15.08
CA GLY A 96 -8.96 -21.92 15.84
C GLY A 96 -8.96 -21.52 17.33
N ALA A 97 -7.89 -20.90 17.83
CA ALA A 97 -7.83 -20.43 19.21
C ALA A 97 -8.72 -19.20 19.49
N PHE A 98 -9.05 -18.44 18.45
CA PHE A 98 -9.84 -17.20 18.55
C PHE A 98 -11.06 -17.22 17.61
N PRO A 99 -12.00 -18.18 17.77
CA PRO A 99 -13.15 -18.29 16.88
C PRO A 99 -14.27 -17.31 17.26
N GLY A 100 -15.23 -17.15 16.33
CA GLY A 100 -16.51 -16.53 16.58
C GLY A 100 -16.52 -15.01 16.53
N ALA A 101 -17.55 -14.42 17.17
CA ALA A 101 -17.89 -13.02 17.07
C ALA A 101 -16.75 -12.07 17.49
N ALA A 102 -15.98 -12.43 18.52
CA ALA A 102 -14.86 -11.61 18.97
C ALA A 102 -13.76 -11.47 17.91
N HIS A 103 -13.51 -12.51 17.11
CA HIS A 103 -12.57 -12.47 16.00
C HIS A 103 -13.11 -11.59 14.87
N THR A 104 -14.37 -11.78 14.48
CA THR A 104 -14.96 -11.03 13.36
C THR A 104 -15.08 -9.53 13.68
N THR A 105 -15.51 -9.19 14.90
CA THR A 105 -15.55 -7.79 15.37
C THR A 105 -14.18 -7.13 15.32
N ARG A 106 -13.19 -7.75 15.97
CA ARG A 106 -11.82 -7.24 15.96
C ARG A 106 -11.24 -7.09 14.54
N SER A 107 -11.55 -8.02 13.64
CA SER A 107 -11.11 -7.96 12.26
C SER A 107 -11.79 -6.82 11.50
N ASN A 108 -13.09 -6.62 11.71
CA ASN A 108 -13.82 -5.52 11.07
C ASN A 108 -13.33 -4.14 11.52
N GLU A 109 -12.89 -4.02 12.77
CA GLU A 109 -12.39 -2.77 13.36
C GLU A 109 -10.91 -2.53 13.07
N GLY A 110 -10.09 -3.60 12.99
CA GLY A 110 -8.63 -3.48 12.99
C GLY A 110 -7.93 -3.67 11.65
N ILE A 111 -8.63 -4.12 10.60
CA ILE A 111 -8.03 -4.31 9.27
C ILE A 111 -8.12 -3.00 8.48
N ALA A 112 -6.98 -2.50 8.01
CA ALA A 112 -6.94 -1.33 7.16
C ALA A 112 -7.24 -1.67 5.69
N LEU A 113 -8.11 -0.89 5.06
CA LEU A 113 -8.33 -0.89 3.62
C LEU A 113 -7.73 0.37 3.00
N ILE A 114 -6.65 0.19 2.24
CA ILE A 114 -6.01 1.22 1.44
C ILE A 114 -6.42 0.98 -0.02
N VAL A 115 -6.89 2.00 -0.71
CA VAL A 115 -7.22 1.93 -2.13
C VAL A 115 -6.26 2.81 -2.93
N MET A 116 -5.87 2.37 -4.15
CA MET A 116 -4.94 3.14 -4.97
C MET A 116 -5.66 3.79 -6.14
N VAL A 117 -5.41 5.10 -6.31
CA VAL A 117 -5.85 5.88 -7.46
C VAL A 117 -4.64 6.12 -8.38
N GLU A 118 -4.73 5.67 -9.63
CA GLU A 118 -3.58 5.49 -10.51
C GLU A 118 -3.88 5.89 -11.96
N THR A 119 -5.04 6.48 -12.21
CA THR A 119 -5.43 7.03 -13.51
C THR A 119 -5.96 8.46 -13.37
N PRO A 120 -5.92 9.29 -14.42
CA PRO A 120 -6.48 10.63 -14.37
C PRO A 120 -7.96 10.66 -13.96
N GLU A 121 -8.76 9.69 -14.42
CA GLU A 121 -10.18 9.57 -14.10
C GLU A 121 -10.40 9.24 -12.62
N ALA A 122 -9.57 8.34 -12.06
CA ALA A 122 -9.60 8.00 -10.63
C ALA A 122 -9.19 9.19 -9.75
N VAL A 123 -8.24 10.01 -10.21
CA VAL A 123 -7.85 11.26 -9.52
C VAL A 123 -9.02 12.23 -9.40
N GLU A 124 -9.84 12.36 -10.44
CA GLU A 124 -11.03 13.22 -10.39
C GLU A 124 -12.07 12.73 -9.35
N GLN A 125 -12.07 11.44 -9.06
CA GLN A 125 -12.98 10.82 -8.09
C GLN A 125 -12.33 10.59 -6.70
N ALA A 126 -11.10 11.04 -6.49
CA ALA A 126 -10.33 10.74 -5.29
C ALA A 126 -11.04 11.14 -3.98
N ALA A 127 -11.74 12.28 -3.96
CA ALA A 127 -12.52 12.72 -2.80
C ALA A 127 -13.74 11.81 -2.54
N GLU A 128 -14.45 11.39 -3.60
CA GLU A 128 -15.60 10.50 -3.47
C GLU A 128 -15.18 9.10 -3.04
N ILE A 129 -14.05 8.60 -3.55
CA ILE A 129 -13.44 7.34 -3.14
C ILE A 129 -13.04 7.41 -1.65
N ALA A 130 -12.38 8.49 -1.24
CA ALA A 130 -11.96 8.70 0.14
C ALA A 130 -13.13 8.83 1.12
N ALA A 131 -14.25 9.38 0.69
CA ALA A 131 -15.47 9.53 1.51
C ALA A 131 -16.24 8.23 1.72
N VAL A 132 -15.84 7.12 1.11
CA VAL A 132 -16.48 5.82 1.31
C VAL A 132 -16.18 5.31 2.72
N ASP A 133 -17.22 5.10 3.51
CA ASP A 133 -17.09 4.52 4.86
C ASP A 133 -16.43 3.14 4.81
N GLY A 134 -15.38 2.96 5.61
CA GLY A 134 -14.55 1.74 5.63
C GLY A 134 -13.32 1.76 4.73
N VAL A 135 -13.09 2.82 3.96
CA VAL A 135 -11.79 3.14 3.35
C VAL A 135 -10.96 3.90 4.39
N ASP A 136 -9.77 3.41 4.70
CA ASP A 136 -8.89 3.98 5.75
C ASP A 136 -7.85 4.95 5.15
N ALA A 137 -7.43 4.71 3.90
CA ALA A 137 -6.51 5.59 3.18
C ALA A 137 -6.69 5.48 1.66
N VAL A 138 -6.37 6.57 0.97
CA VAL A 138 -6.25 6.59 -0.50
C VAL A 138 -4.80 6.86 -0.86
N PHE A 139 -4.20 5.95 -1.61
CA PHE A 139 -2.81 6.03 -2.04
C PHE A 139 -2.73 6.40 -3.52
N VAL A 140 -1.96 7.41 -3.84
CA VAL A 140 -1.71 7.81 -5.24
C VAL A 140 -0.55 6.98 -5.78
N GLY A 141 -0.78 6.24 -6.88
CA GLY A 141 0.25 5.48 -7.58
C GLY A 141 0.88 6.30 -8.72
N PRO A 142 2.02 6.98 -8.51
CA PRO A 142 2.53 7.95 -9.47
C PRO A 142 3.05 7.32 -10.77
N ASN A 143 3.55 6.08 -10.74
CA ASN A 143 4.06 5.43 -11.94
C ASN A 143 2.93 5.12 -12.94
N ASP A 144 1.86 4.44 -12.47
CA ASP A 144 0.75 4.08 -13.33
C ASP A 144 -0.01 5.32 -13.80
N LEU A 145 -0.17 6.32 -12.93
CA LEU A 145 -0.71 7.62 -13.28
C LEU A 145 0.11 8.29 -14.39
N SER A 146 1.44 8.29 -14.28
CA SER A 146 2.34 8.87 -15.29
C SER A 146 2.22 8.13 -16.63
N HIS A 147 2.17 6.80 -16.61
CA HIS A 147 1.94 5.99 -17.80
C HIS A 147 0.57 6.25 -18.44
N ALA A 148 -0.48 6.31 -17.64
CA ALA A 148 -1.84 6.61 -18.12
C ALA A 148 -1.95 8.01 -18.76
N MET A 149 -1.15 8.97 -18.28
CA MET A 149 -1.06 10.31 -18.83
C MET A 149 -0.12 10.42 -20.05
N GLY A 150 0.58 9.35 -20.44
CA GLY A 150 1.50 9.34 -21.58
C GLY A 150 2.91 9.83 -21.30
N PHE A 151 3.28 10.03 -20.04
CA PHE A 151 4.62 10.48 -19.61
C PHE A 151 5.58 9.31 -19.29
N GLY A 152 5.14 8.06 -19.44
CA GLY A 152 5.95 6.89 -19.13
C GLY A 152 6.45 6.90 -17.68
N ASN A 153 7.75 6.72 -17.47
CA ASN A 153 8.34 6.70 -16.12
C ASN A 153 8.61 8.10 -15.52
N ASP A 154 8.27 9.17 -16.24
CA ASP A 154 8.51 10.55 -15.76
C ASP A 154 7.36 11.07 -14.88
N TRP A 155 7.18 10.44 -13.73
CA TRP A 155 6.17 10.88 -12.76
C TRP A 155 6.54 12.17 -12.01
N LYS A 156 7.74 12.74 -12.30
CA LYS A 156 8.13 14.09 -11.88
C LYS A 156 7.79 15.18 -12.90
N ALA A 157 7.24 14.82 -14.06
CA ALA A 157 6.74 15.81 -15.03
C ALA A 157 5.72 16.74 -14.35
N PRO A 158 5.76 18.05 -14.62
CA PRO A 158 4.89 19.03 -13.94
C PRO A 158 3.39 18.70 -14.03
N GLU A 159 2.96 18.15 -15.16
CA GLU A 159 1.57 17.76 -15.39
C GLU A 159 1.14 16.58 -14.51
N VAL A 160 2.04 15.62 -14.32
CA VAL A 160 1.81 14.46 -13.44
C VAL A 160 1.83 14.89 -11.98
N GLU A 161 2.81 15.71 -11.60
CA GLU A 161 2.87 16.26 -10.23
C GLU A 161 1.64 17.09 -9.89
N ALA A 162 1.10 17.87 -10.83
CA ALA A 162 -0.15 18.60 -10.62
C ALA A 162 -1.34 17.66 -10.35
N LYS A 163 -1.39 16.50 -11.02
CA LYS A 163 -2.41 15.46 -10.75
C LYS A 163 -2.20 14.78 -9.41
N ILE A 164 -0.96 14.51 -9.01
CA ILE A 164 -0.65 13.99 -7.67
C ILE A 164 -1.10 15.00 -6.61
N GLU A 165 -0.75 16.28 -6.75
CA GLU A 165 -1.20 17.33 -5.83
C GLU A 165 -2.73 17.42 -5.76
N GLN A 166 -3.42 17.38 -6.90
CA GLN A 166 -4.88 17.39 -6.96
C GLN A 166 -5.46 16.26 -6.14
N ALA A 167 -4.98 15.00 -6.33
CA ALA A 167 -5.48 13.84 -5.61
C ALA A 167 -5.21 13.94 -4.09
N LEU A 168 -3.98 14.29 -3.69
CA LEU A 168 -3.61 14.38 -2.28
C LEU A 168 -4.44 15.43 -1.54
N ARG A 169 -4.64 16.62 -2.13
CA ARG A 169 -5.49 17.68 -1.56
C ARG A 169 -6.96 17.27 -1.50
N ALA A 170 -7.47 16.62 -2.55
CA ALA A 170 -8.84 16.15 -2.60
C ALA A 170 -9.13 15.13 -1.48
N VAL A 171 -8.26 14.13 -1.30
CA VAL A 171 -8.37 13.14 -0.23
C VAL A 171 -8.23 13.78 1.14
N SER A 172 -7.19 14.58 1.35
CA SER A 172 -6.94 15.25 2.64
C SER A 172 -8.09 16.19 3.02
N GLY A 173 -8.72 16.84 2.05
CA GLY A 173 -9.89 17.71 2.25
C GLY A 173 -11.12 16.99 2.81
N THR A 174 -11.22 15.67 2.65
CA THR A 174 -12.28 14.85 3.28
C THR A 174 -11.98 14.47 4.73
N GLY A 175 -10.76 14.73 5.21
CA GLY A 175 -10.26 14.28 6.51
C GLY A 175 -9.63 12.88 6.48
N GLN A 176 -9.69 12.17 5.35
CA GLN A 176 -9.09 10.86 5.19
C GLN A 176 -7.56 10.91 4.99
N CYS A 177 -6.91 9.77 5.18
CA CYS A 177 -5.47 9.63 5.03
C CYS A 177 -5.09 9.57 3.54
N ALA A 178 -4.33 10.56 3.07
CA ALA A 178 -3.74 10.56 1.74
C ALA A 178 -2.34 9.96 1.79
N GLY A 179 -2.00 9.12 0.81
CA GLY A 179 -0.70 8.47 0.72
C GLY A 179 -0.07 8.58 -0.67
N VAL A 180 1.26 8.48 -0.70
CA VAL A 180 2.05 8.51 -1.94
C VAL A 180 3.44 7.91 -1.71
N ILE A 181 4.12 7.52 -2.79
CA ILE A 181 5.56 7.19 -2.72
C ILE A 181 6.36 8.48 -2.51
N ALA A 182 7.22 8.47 -1.49
CA ALA A 182 8.25 9.48 -1.25
C ALA A 182 9.61 8.79 -1.21
N LEU A 183 10.54 9.23 -2.04
CA LEU A 183 11.86 8.61 -2.16
C LEU A 183 12.95 9.39 -1.43
N THR A 184 12.66 10.64 -1.08
CA THR A 184 13.58 11.55 -0.37
C THR A 184 12.82 12.33 0.71
N PRO A 185 13.51 12.89 1.71
CA PRO A 185 12.89 13.79 2.68
C PRO A 185 12.20 15.00 2.03
N GLU A 186 12.76 15.53 0.95
CA GLU A 186 12.18 16.64 0.20
C GLU A 186 10.85 16.26 -0.46
N ASP A 187 10.71 15.00 -0.91
CA ASP A 187 9.44 14.46 -1.39
C ASP A 187 8.42 14.39 -0.25
N GLU A 188 8.82 13.93 0.94
CA GLU A 188 7.95 13.87 2.12
C GLU A 188 7.46 15.27 2.52
N ASP A 189 8.35 16.25 2.60
CA ASP A 189 8.01 17.63 2.90
C ASP A 189 7.03 18.20 1.86
N LYS A 190 7.33 17.99 0.57
CA LYS A 190 6.51 18.47 -0.55
C LYS A 190 5.10 17.87 -0.50
N TYR A 191 5.02 16.55 -0.44
CA TYR A 191 3.72 15.86 -0.45
C TYR A 191 2.98 16.03 0.88
N GLY A 192 3.70 16.17 1.99
CA GLY A 192 3.14 16.56 3.27
C GLY A 192 2.44 17.91 3.23
N ALA A 193 3.03 18.91 2.54
CA ALA A 193 2.40 20.21 2.30
C ALA A 193 1.13 20.12 1.43
N TRP A 194 0.97 19.04 0.66
CA TRP A 194 -0.25 18.74 -0.11
C TRP A 194 -1.26 17.88 0.66
N GLY A 195 -0.95 17.52 1.91
CA GLY A 195 -1.84 16.80 2.81
C GLY A 195 -1.58 15.30 2.93
N ALA A 196 -0.51 14.78 2.33
CA ALA A 196 -0.13 13.38 2.51
C ALA A 196 0.35 13.12 3.95
N ARG A 197 -0.04 11.95 4.49
CA ARG A 197 0.38 11.46 5.82
C ARG A 197 0.81 10.00 5.80
N TYR A 198 0.65 9.31 4.69
CA TYR A 198 1.03 7.93 4.47
C TYR A 198 2.10 7.88 3.38
N PHE A 199 3.36 7.70 3.78
CA PHE A 199 4.50 7.71 2.87
C PHE A 199 5.05 6.30 2.71
N ALA A 200 5.23 5.87 1.47
CA ALA A 200 5.87 4.62 1.14
C ALA A 200 7.21 4.87 0.43
N SER A 201 8.18 4.03 0.70
CA SER A 201 9.47 4.02 0.00
C SER A 201 9.78 2.62 -0.52
N VAL A 202 10.55 2.54 -1.61
CA VAL A 202 10.87 1.26 -2.28
C VAL A 202 12.12 0.66 -1.65
N THR A 203 11.98 -0.47 -0.95
CA THR A 203 13.07 -1.13 -0.22
C THR A 203 14.26 -1.46 -1.12
N THR A 204 14.03 -1.94 -2.34
CA THR A 204 15.12 -2.23 -3.30
C THR A 204 15.90 -0.99 -3.68
N SER A 205 15.23 0.15 -3.84
CA SER A 205 15.89 1.44 -4.12
C SER A 205 16.73 1.92 -2.93
N LEU A 206 16.24 1.73 -1.70
CA LEU A 206 16.99 2.07 -0.49
C LEU A 206 18.27 1.22 -0.37
N ILE A 207 18.14 -0.10 -0.56
CA ILE A 207 19.27 -1.04 -0.49
C ILE A 207 20.27 -0.74 -1.61
N THR A 208 19.80 -0.54 -2.84
CA THR A 208 20.68 -0.24 -4.00
C THR A 208 21.47 1.04 -3.76
N ARG A 209 20.82 2.11 -3.28
CA ARG A 209 21.53 3.36 -2.94
C ARG A 209 22.57 3.16 -1.85
N ALA A 210 22.26 2.42 -0.80
CA ALA A 210 23.21 2.11 0.27
C ALA A 210 24.44 1.33 -0.25
N PHE A 211 24.22 0.35 -1.12
CA PHE A 211 25.31 -0.41 -1.74
C PHE A 211 26.15 0.44 -2.70
N GLN A 212 25.53 1.31 -3.48
CA GLN A 212 26.24 2.24 -4.36
C GLN A 212 27.12 3.20 -3.54
N GLN A 213 26.61 3.76 -2.46
CA GLN A 213 27.36 4.63 -1.55
C GLN A 213 28.55 3.89 -0.93
N ALA A 214 28.35 2.67 -0.43
CA ALA A 214 29.43 1.86 0.14
C ALA A 214 30.49 1.48 -0.91
N SER A 215 30.08 1.17 -2.14
CA SER A 215 30.99 0.87 -3.26
C SER A 215 31.81 2.08 -3.67
N ALA A 216 31.19 3.26 -3.76
CA ALA A 216 31.88 4.51 -4.08
C ALA A 216 32.90 4.89 -3.00
N ALA A 217 32.55 4.76 -1.72
CA ALA A 217 33.47 5.00 -0.60
C ALA A 217 34.68 4.07 -0.61
N GLY A 218 34.56 2.85 -1.16
CA GLY A 218 35.65 1.91 -1.34
C GLY A 218 36.49 2.15 -2.61
N GLY A 219 36.31 3.27 -3.32
CA GLY A 219 37.01 3.60 -4.55
C GLY A 219 36.62 2.72 -5.76
N ARG A 220 35.54 1.98 -5.65
CA ARG A 220 34.98 1.16 -6.72
C ARG A 220 33.91 1.96 -7.47
N LEU A 221 34.25 2.43 -8.66
CA LEU A 221 33.24 3.04 -9.54
C LEU A 221 32.26 1.95 -9.97
N PRO A 222 30.96 2.25 -10.04
CA PRO A 222 29.99 1.34 -10.64
C PRO A 222 30.29 1.20 -12.13
N SER A 223 30.99 0.12 -12.51
CA SER A 223 31.41 -0.15 -13.89
C SER A 223 30.32 -0.86 -14.72
N ARG A 224 29.04 -0.59 -14.49
CA ARG A 224 27.96 -1.22 -15.24
C ARG A 224 26.86 -0.24 -15.64
N ALA A 225 27.24 0.76 -16.44
CA ALA A 225 26.30 1.27 -17.42
C ALA A 225 26.17 0.18 -18.50
N GLY A 226 25.04 -0.52 -18.57
CA GLY A 226 24.75 -1.39 -19.72
C GLY A 226 24.49 -2.87 -19.44
N LEU A 227 23.86 -3.24 -18.34
CA LEU A 227 23.09 -4.47 -18.33
C LEU A 227 21.61 -4.08 -18.45
N GLY A 228 21.18 -3.78 -19.68
CA GLY A 228 19.77 -3.80 -20.04
C GLY A 228 19.31 -5.27 -20.06
N TYR A 229 18.17 -5.54 -19.44
CA TYR A 229 17.38 -6.73 -19.72
C TYR A 229 16.62 -6.51 -21.02
#